data_6864db359acd592a3b6ebdb7f4a89350
#
_entry.id   6864db359acd592a3b6ebdb7f4a89350
#
_cell.length_a   1.000
_cell.length_b   1.000
_cell.length_c   1.000
_cell.angle_alpha   90.00
_cell.angle_beta   90.00
_cell.angle_gamma   90.00
#
_symmetry.space_group_name_H-M   'P 1'
#
loop_
_entity.id
_entity.type
_entity.pdbx_description
1 polymer ?
#
loop_
_entity_poly.entity_id
_entity_poly.type
_entity_poly.pdbx_seq_one_letter_code
_entity_poly.pdbx_strand_id
1 'polypeptide(L)' 'MPTVEIELGEGKGVLDLFFEAGLCATKSDVRRLIDQGGCIIDEKKITDVKAVITKDDATDGELILRAGKKRFMRVIVK' A
#
# COMPACT_ATOMS: atom_id res chain seq x y z
N MET A 1 11.66 -2.86 -10.36
CA MET A 1 10.62 -2.46 -9.41
C MET A 1 11.24 -1.62 -8.31
N PRO A 2 10.74 -0.42 -8.09
CA PRO A 2 11.28 0.41 -7.01
C PRO A 2 11.00 -0.20 -5.64
N THR A 3 11.90 0.05 -4.69
CA THR A 3 11.82 -0.51 -3.35
C THR A 3 11.91 0.60 -2.32
N VAL A 4 11.11 0.53 -1.27
CA VAL A 4 11.13 1.50 -0.18
C VAL A 4 10.99 0.74 1.15
N GLU A 5 11.58 1.30 2.19
CA GLU A 5 11.46 0.76 3.54
C GLU A 5 10.43 1.57 4.30
N ILE A 6 9.45 0.90 4.90
CA ILE A 6 8.41 1.57 5.67
C ILE A 6 8.21 0.81 6.97
N GLU A 7 8.10 1.56 8.05
CA GLU A 7 7.80 0.99 9.36
C GLU A 7 6.29 0.98 9.56
N LEU A 8 5.72 -0.19 9.78
CA LEU A 8 4.29 -0.34 10.01
C LEU A 8 3.90 -0.19 11.48
N GLY A 9 4.84 -0.46 12.39
CA GLY A 9 4.55 -0.39 13.82
C GLY A 9 3.41 -1.32 14.20
N GLU A 10 2.39 -0.80 14.88
CA GLU A 10 1.21 -1.56 15.27
C GLU A 10 0.19 -1.66 14.13
N GLY A 11 0.47 -1.03 13.02
CA GLY A 11 -0.41 -1.00 11.86
C GLY A 11 -0.37 0.37 11.22
N LYS A 12 -0.56 0.41 9.91
CA LYS A 12 -0.56 1.65 9.16
C LYS A 12 -1.74 1.64 8.20
N GLY A 13 -2.50 2.73 8.15
CA GLY A 13 -3.62 2.84 7.24
C GLY A 13 -3.18 2.73 5.79
N VAL A 14 -4.02 2.14 4.95
CA VAL A 14 -3.70 1.97 3.54
C VAL A 14 -3.42 3.31 2.86
N LEU A 15 -4.12 4.37 3.26
CA LEU A 15 -3.90 5.70 2.71
C LEU A 15 -2.48 6.18 3.00
N ASP A 16 -2.04 6.03 4.25
CA ASP A 16 -0.71 6.43 4.66
C ASP A 16 0.35 5.56 3.98
N LEU A 17 0.09 4.28 3.88
CA LEU A 17 1.05 3.34 3.28
C LEU A 17 1.33 3.69 1.83
N PHE A 18 0.30 3.88 1.03
CA PHE A 18 0.47 4.23 -0.38
C PHE A 18 1.08 5.62 -0.55
N PHE A 19 0.73 6.55 0.32
CA PHE A 19 1.31 7.89 0.30
C PHE A 19 2.80 7.84 0.61
N GLU A 20 3.19 7.15 1.67
CA GLU A 20 4.60 7.05 2.07
C GLU A 20 5.43 6.27 1.05
N ALA A 21 4.81 5.32 0.38
CA ALA A 21 5.50 4.56 -0.67
C ALA A 21 5.75 5.40 -1.92
N GLY A 22 5.12 6.57 -2.02
CA GLY A 22 5.31 7.43 -3.17
C GLY A 22 4.49 7.04 -4.39
N LEU A 23 3.51 6.15 -4.21
CA LEU A 23 2.66 5.73 -5.31
C LEU A 23 1.61 6.77 -5.66
N CYS A 24 1.21 7.57 -4.69
CA CYS A 24 0.24 8.64 -4.87
C CYS A 24 0.77 9.93 -4.27
N ALA A 25 0.44 11.05 -4.89
CA ALA A 25 0.90 12.36 -4.45
C ALA A 25 0.16 12.84 -3.20
N THR A 26 -1.07 12.40 -3.00
CA THR A 26 -1.89 12.77 -1.85
C THR A 26 -2.70 11.58 -1.37
N LYS A 27 -3.20 11.69 -0.14
CA LYS A 27 -4.08 10.65 0.42
C LYS A 27 -5.41 10.60 -0.32
N SER A 28 -5.88 11.72 -0.84
CA SER A 28 -7.10 11.75 -1.64
C SER A 28 -6.96 10.94 -2.92
N ASP A 29 -5.77 10.94 -3.52
CA ASP A 29 -5.51 10.12 -4.70
C ASP A 29 -5.59 8.63 -4.36
N VAL A 30 -5.13 8.26 -3.16
CA VAL A 30 -5.23 6.86 -2.72
C VAL A 30 -6.70 6.46 -2.57
N ARG A 31 -7.52 7.34 -2.00
CA ARG A 31 -8.95 7.08 -1.83
C ARG A 31 -9.63 6.86 -3.18
N ARG A 32 -9.32 7.70 -4.16
CA ARG A 32 -9.86 7.54 -5.51
C ARG A 32 -9.44 6.21 -6.12
N LEU A 33 -8.19 5.86 -5.91
CA LEU A 33 -7.65 4.61 -6.43
C LEU A 33 -8.38 3.41 -5.82
N ILE A 34 -8.68 3.47 -4.52
CA ILE A 34 -9.45 2.43 -3.85
C ILE A 34 -10.85 2.32 -4.45
N ASP A 35 -11.51 3.46 -4.67
CA ASP A 35 -12.84 3.49 -5.27
C ASP A 35 -12.85 2.87 -6.67
N GLN A 36 -11.75 3.04 -7.39
CA GLN A 36 -11.60 2.49 -8.75
C GLN A 36 -11.14 1.03 -8.74
N GLY A 37 -10.85 0.49 -7.55
CA GLY A 37 -10.35 -0.86 -7.43
C GLY A 37 -8.92 -1.03 -7.88
N GLY A 38 -8.13 0.06 -7.83
CA GLY A 38 -6.75 0.05 -8.26
C GLY A 38 -5.70 -0.16 -7.16
N CYS A 39 -6.13 -0.24 -5.91
CA CYS A 39 -5.21 -0.49 -4.80
C CYS A 39 -5.13 -1.98 -4.51
N ILE A 40 -3.96 -2.56 -4.72
CA ILE A 40 -3.74 -3.99 -4.51
C ILE A 40 -2.50 -4.16 -3.64
N ILE A 41 -2.60 -5.02 -2.63
CA ILE A 41 -1.48 -5.36 -1.76
C ILE A 41 -1.33 -6.87 -1.76
N ASP A 42 -0.17 -7.38 -2.21
CA ASP A 42 0.10 -8.82 -2.31
C ASP A 42 -1.03 -9.57 -3.02
N GLU A 43 -1.48 -9.03 -4.14
CA GLU A 43 -2.54 -9.60 -4.96
C GLU A 43 -3.94 -9.53 -4.33
N LYS A 44 -4.08 -8.88 -3.18
CA LYS A 44 -5.38 -8.65 -2.54
C LYS A 44 -5.87 -7.25 -2.88
N LYS A 45 -7.04 -7.16 -3.47
CA LYS A 45 -7.65 -5.89 -3.81
C LYS A 45 -8.18 -5.22 -2.54
N ILE A 46 -7.74 -3.99 -2.31
CA ILE A 46 -8.19 -3.21 -1.16
C ILE A 46 -9.40 -2.38 -1.57
N THR A 47 -10.49 -2.56 -0.87
CA THR A 47 -11.75 -1.86 -1.18
C THR A 47 -12.21 -0.95 -0.05
N ASP A 48 -11.50 -0.96 1.09
CA ASP A 48 -11.86 -0.17 2.27
C ASP A 48 -10.81 0.90 2.51
N VAL A 49 -11.22 2.17 2.49
CA VAL A 49 -10.31 3.30 2.73
C VAL A 49 -9.79 3.31 4.17
N LYS A 50 -10.44 2.60 5.06
CA LYS A 50 -10.04 2.52 6.47
C LYS A 50 -9.21 1.27 6.78
N ALA A 51 -8.86 0.49 5.76
CA ALA A 51 -8.06 -0.71 5.96
C ALA A 51 -6.73 -0.38 6.62
N VAL A 52 -6.31 -1.22 7.55
CA VAL A 52 -5.03 -1.08 8.25
C VAL A 52 -4.14 -2.24 7.87
N ILE A 53 -2.92 -1.92 7.49
CA ILE A 53 -1.94 -2.91 7.07
C ILE A 53 -0.95 -3.12 8.21
N THR A 54 -0.75 -4.38 8.61
CA THR A 54 0.15 -4.73 9.70
C THR A 54 1.29 -5.60 9.19
N LYS A 55 2.23 -5.88 10.08
CA LYS A 55 3.35 -6.77 9.76
C LYS A 55 2.87 -8.18 9.39
N ASP A 56 1.71 -8.58 9.91
CA ASP A 56 1.14 -9.89 9.62
C ASP A 56 0.69 -9.99 8.15
N ASP A 57 0.41 -8.86 7.52
CA ASP A 57 0.04 -8.82 6.11
C ASP A 57 1.26 -8.97 5.20
N ALA A 58 2.45 -8.78 5.73
CA ALA A 58 3.68 -8.88 4.95
C ALA A 58 4.10 -10.34 4.78
N THR A 59 4.62 -10.67 3.61
CA THR A 59 5.19 -11.98 3.32
C THR A 59 6.71 -11.84 3.37
N ASP A 60 7.34 -12.57 4.30
CA ASP A 60 8.79 -12.49 4.50
C ASP A 60 9.30 -11.07 4.73
N GLY A 61 8.48 -10.24 5.42
CA GLY A 61 8.83 -8.87 5.72
C GLY A 61 8.71 -7.92 4.54
N GLU A 62 8.00 -8.31 3.50
CA GLU A 62 7.83 -7.51 2.30
C GLU A 62 6.37 -7.43 1.90
N LEU A 63 6.00 -6.29 1.29
CA LEU A 63 4.69 -6.08 0.71
C LEU A 63 4.87 -5.59 -0.72
N ILE A 64 4.06 -6.08 -1.63
CA ILE A 64 4.04 -5.58 -2.99
C ILE A 64 2.78 -4.73 -3.16
N LEU A 65 2.99 -3.43 -3.28
CA LEU A 65 1.90 -2.49 -3.49
C LEU A 65 1.70 -2.28 -4.98
N ARG A 66 0.45 -2.23 -5.38
CA ARG A 66 0.10 -2.01 -6.77
C ARG A 66 -0.92 -0.88 -6.84
N ALA A 67 -0.62 0.14 -7.62
CA ALA A 67 -1.49 1.29 -7.80
C ALA A 67 -1.88 1.37 -9.27
N GLY A 68 -3.08 0.94 -9.58
CA GLY A 68 -3.54 0.85 -10.96
C GLY A 68 -2.88 -0.29 -11.70
N LYS A 69 -2.71 -0.12 -13.02
CA LYS A 69 -2.17 -1.19 -13.86
C LYS A 69 -0.66 -1.11 -14.08
N LYS A 70 -0.05 0.03 -13.80
CA LYS A 70 1.34 0.28 -14.19
C LYS A 70 2.28 0.62 -13.05
N ARG A 71 1.76 0.91 -11.87
CA ARG A 71 2.59 1.32 -10.74
C ARG A 71 2.75 0.20 -9.74
N PHE A 72 3.99 -0.11 -9.43
CA PHE A 72 4.33 -1.13 -8.45
C PHE A 72 5.34 -0.55 -7.48
N MET A 73 5.29 -1.00 -6.23
CA MET A 73 6.27 -0.61 -5.23
C MET A 73 6.47 -1.80 -4.29
N ARG A 74 7.74 -2.15 -4.09
CA ARG A 74 8.10 -3.16 -3.11
C ARG A 74 8.37 -2.45 -1.79
N VAL A 75 7.66 -2.84 -0.75
CA VAL A 75 7.82 -2.25 0.57
C VAL A 75 8.53 -3.26 1.46
N ILE A 76 9.65 -2.85 2.03
CA ILE A 76 10.34 -3.64 3.04
C ILE A 76 9.81 -3.19 4.39
N VAL A 77 9.18 -4.10 5.12
CA VAL A 77 8.59 -3.79 6.42
C VAL A 77 9.68 -3.84 7.48
N LYS A 78 9.79 -2.75 8.21
CA LYS A 78 10.74 -2.68 9.32
C LYS A 78 10.14 -3.12 10.62
#